data_1c8f6d7bc88028de593587190ccc1f6c
#
_entry.id   1c8f6d7bc88028de593587190ccc1f6c
#
_cell.length_a   1.000
_cell.length_b   1.000
_cell.length_c   1.000
_cell.angle_alpha   90.00
_cell.angle_beta   90.00
_cell.angle_gamma   90.00
#
_symmetry.space_group_name_H-M   'P 1'
#
loop_
_entity.id
_entity.type
_entity.pdbx_description
1 polymer ?
#
loop_
_entity_poly.entity_id
_entity_poly.type
_entity_poly.pdbx_seq_one_letter_code
_entity_poly.pdbx_strand_id
1 'polypeptide(L)'
;METLLVKVLPKMQKETGLNLIPTYSFSRAYKKGDELKRHKDRPSCEISCTLNLGGDPWPIFIDGTGSNNVIDEYKNIHKPNAPTGTKVLLEVGDMLVYSGCELEHWREPFDGNICGQVFLHYNHVNGPFADKNKFDGRPMLGLPSFVK
;
A
#
# COMPACT_ATOMS: atom_id res chain seq x y z
N MET A 1 1.76 -3.87 -14.52
CA MET A 1 1.05 -3.34 -13.34
C MET A 1 0.57 -1.88 -13.51
N GLU A 2 1.26 -1.02 -14.23
CA GLU A 2 0.87 0.39 -14.39
C GLU A 2 -0.45 0.61 -15.14
N THR A 3 -0.85 -0.29 -16.04
CA THR A 3 -2.19 -0.29 -16.62
C THR A 3 -3.29 -0.43 -15.54
N LEU A 4 -3.07 -1.29 -14.55
CA LEU A 4 -3.99 -1.45 -13.43
C LEU A 4 -4.03 -0.18 -12.55
N LEU A 5 -2.85 0.40 -12.28
CA LEU A 5 -2.71 1.66 -11.54
C LEU A 5 -3.59 2.77 -12.15
N VAL A 6 -3.54 2.94 -13.47
CA VAL A 6 -4.34 3.95 -14.18
C VAL A 6 -5.82 3.57 -14.24
N LYS A 7 -6.16 2.30 -14.45
CA LYS A 7 -7.56 1.84 -14.50
C LYS A 7 -8.28 1.94 -13.15
N VAL A 8 -7.56 1.76 -12.05
CA VAL A 8 -8.11 1.85 -10.68
C VAL A 8 -8.21 3.31 -10.20
N LEU A 9 -7.44 4.24 -10.79
CA LEU A 9 -7.42 5.65 -10.37
C LEU A 9 -8.81 6.29 -10.20
N PRO A 10 -9.78 6.15 -11.14
CA PRO A 10 -11.11 6.75 -10.97
C PRO A 10 -11.85 6.18 -9.74
N LYS A 11 -11.66 4.90 -9.45
CA LYS A 11 -12.24 4.26 -8.25
C LYS A 11 -11.60 4.81 -6.98
N MET A 12 -10.27 4.93 -6.96
CA MET A 12 -9.54 5.53 -5.83
C MET A 12 -10.01 6.97 -5.56
N GLN A 13 -10.14 7.79 -6.60
CA GLN A 13 -10.63 9.16 -6.47
C GLN A 13 -12.06 9.23 -5.93
N LYS A 14 -12.93 8.33 -6.39
CA LYS A 14 -14.31 8.24 -5.91
C LYS A 14 -14.39 7.88 -4.43
N GLU A 15 -13.64 6.87 -4.00
CA GLU A 15 -13.70 6.35 -2.61
C GLU A 15 -13.01 7.28 -1.61
N THR A 16 -11.95 7.97 -2.03
CA THR A 16 -11.22 8.92 -1.16
C THR A 16 -11.79 10.33 -1.19
N GLY A 17 -12.53 10.70 -2.24
CA GLY A 17 -12.93 12.09 -2.48
C GLY A 17 -11.78 13.02 -2.89
N LEU A 18 -10.60 12.47 -3.20
CA LEU A 18 -9.38 13.23 -3.51
C LEU A 18 -9.09 13.21 -5.02
N ASN A 19 -8.52 14.30 -5.52
CA ASN A 19 -7.88 14.29 -6.84
C ASN A 19 -6.49 13.68 -6.72
N LEU A 20 -6.27 12.55 -7.39
CA LEU A 20 -5.07 11.75 -7.25
C LEU A 20 -4.26 11.70 -8.55
N ILE A 21 -2.94 11.66 -8.39
CA ILE A 21 -1.99 11.32 -9.46
C ILE A 21 -1.32 9.98 -9.14
N PRO A 22 -1.14 9.09 -10.14
CA PRO A 22 -0.45 7.83 -9.92
C PRO A 22 1.05 8.07 -9.69
N THR A 23 1.64 7.33 -8.77
CA THR A 23 3.08 7.32 -8.54
C THR A 23 3.71 6.04 -9.09
N TYR A 24 3.44 4.90 -8.51
CA TYR A 24 3.92 3.62 -9.02
C TYR A 24 3.04 2.46 -8.56
N SER A 25 3.29 1.29 -9.14
CA SER A 25 2.67 0.03 -8.74
C SER A 25 3.72 -1.04 -8.51
N PHE A 26 3.42 -1.94 -7.60
CA PHE A 26 4.27 -3.05 -7.23
C PHE A 26 3.43 -4.32 -7.08
N SER A 27 3.96 -5.48 -7.43
CA SER A 27 3.31 -6.76 -7.21
C SER A 27 4.29 -7.78 -6.68
N ARG A 28 3.81 -8.62 -5.78
CA ARG A 28 4.62 -9.68 -5.18
C ARG A 28 3.78 -10.91 -4.87
N ALA A 29 4.37 -12.08 -5.12
CA ALA A 29 3.91 -13.33 -4.55
C ALA A 29 4.71 -13.61 -3.28
N TYR A 30 3.99 -13.78 -2.19
CA TYR A 30 4.54 -14.09 -0.87
C TYR A 30 4.45 -15.58 -0.62
N LYS A 31 5.41 -16.11 0.12
CA LYS A 31 5.52 -17.52 0.51
C LYS A 31 5.61 -17.66 2.03
N LYS A 32 5.46 -18.86 2.51
CA LYS A 32 5.58 -19.20 3.94
C LYS A 32 6.82 -18.57 4.58
N GLY A 33 6.63 -17.90 5.71
CA GLY A 33 7.65 -17.20 6.46
C GLY A 33 7.94 -15.77 6.02
N ASP A 34 7.41 -15.32 4.87
CA ASP A 34 7.48 -13.89 4.51
C ASP A 34 6.68 -13.07 5.52
N GLU A 35 7.18 -11.89 5.85
CA GLU A 35 6.51 -10.91 6.72
C GLU A 35 6.56 -9.52 6.09
N LEU A 36 5.66 -8.65 6.49
CA LEU A 36 5.75 -7.22 6.26
C LEU A 36 5.87 -6.56 7.63
N LYS A 37 7.05 -6.09 7.98
CA LYS A 37 7.31 -5.45 9.28
C LYS A 37 6.49 -4.20 9.44
N ARG A 38 6.16 -3.85 10.68
CA ARG A 38 5.40 -2.65 11.00
C ARG A 38 6.17 -1.41 10.54
N HIS A 39 5.57 -0.59 9.69
CA HIS A 39 6.20 0.60 9.10
C HIS A 39 5.16 1.61 8.64
N LYS A 40 5.63 2.80 8.28
CA LYS A 40 4.94 3.77 7.44
C LYS A 40 5.63 3.81 6.08
N ASP A 41 4.86 4.05 5.05
CA ASP A 41 5.37 4.17 3.69
C ASP A 41 6.15 5.47 3.47
N ARG A 42 6.90 5.50 2.38
CA ARG A 42 7.57 6.70 1.87
C ARG A 42 6.59 7.65 1.17
N PRO A 43 6.96 8.94 0.94
CA PRO A 43 6.08 9.97 0.37
C PRO A 43 5.39 9.62 -0.96
N SER A 44 5.99 8.78 -1.80
CA SER A 44 5.34 8.32 -3.04
C SER A 44 4.10 7.43 -2.81
N CYS A 45 3.87 7.01 -1.58
CA CYS A 45 2.77 6.13 -1.15
C CYS A 45 1.80 6.86 -0.21
N GLU A 46 1.56 8.16 -0.45
CA GLU A 46 0.65 8.96 0.39
C GLU A 46 -0.72 8.30 0.52
N ILE A 47 -1.31 7.93 -0.61
CA ILE A 47 -2.54 7.14 -0.67
C ILE A 47 -2.21 5.79 -1.27
N SER A 48 -2.27 4.77 -0.46
CA SER A 48 -1.91 3.41 -0.83
C SER A 48 -3.15 2.52 -0.98
N CYS A 49 -3.06 1.55 -1.86
CA CYS A 49 -4.03 0.49 -1.99
C CYS A 49 -3.31 -0.85 -2.05
N THR A 50 -3.72 -1.80 -1.21
CA THR A 50 -3.36 -3.21 -1.35
C THR A 50 -4.52 -3.99 -1.93
N LEU A 51 -4.28 -4.71 -3.02
CA LEU A 51 -5.26 -5.55 -3.73
C LEU A 51 -4.86 -7.02 -3.61
N ASN A 52 -5.77 -7.84 -3.10
CA ASN A 52 -5.56 -9.29 -3.02
C ASN A 52 -5.85 -9.96 -4.37
N LEU A 53 -4.83 -10.60 -4.96
CA LEU A 53 -4.96 -11.37 -6.20
C LEU A 53 -5.35 -12.83 -5.97
N GLY A 54 -5.21 -13.33 -4.74
CA GLY A 54 -5.53 -14.71 -4.39
C GLY A 54 -4.38 -15.44 -3.69
N GLY A 55 -4.61 -16.72 -3.44
CA GLY A 55 -3.78 -17.57 -2.63
C GLY A 55 -4.35 -17.77 -1.23
N ASP A 56 -3.50 -18.19 -0.29
CA ASP A 56 -3.93 -18.42 1.09
C ASP A 56 -4.20 -17.11 1.81
N PRO A 57 -5.15 -17.08 2.77
CA PRO A 57 -5.51 -15.86 3.50
C PRO A 57 -4.33 -15.28 4.28
N TRP A 58 -4.08 -13.98 4.12
CA TRP A 58 -3.03 -13.27 4.84
C TRP A 58 -3.47 -11.87 5.26
N PRO A 59 -3.90 -11.69 6.52
CA PRO A 59 -4.41 -10.40 7.00
C PRO A 59 -3.36 -9.30 6.96
N ILE A 60 -3.81 -8.06 6.74
CA ILE A 60 -3.03 -6.85 7.00
C ILE A 60 -3.54 -6.21 8.30
N PHE A 61 -2.64 -5.60 9.05
CA PHE A 61 -2.95 -4.83 10.25
C PHE A 61 -2.67 -3.35 9.98
N ILE A 62 -3.59 -2.49 10.42
CA ILE A 62 -3.48 -1.03 10.29
C ILE A 62 -3.63 -0.40 11.67
N ASP A 63 -2.67 0.43 12.07
CA ASP A 63 -2.80 1.31 13.24
C ASP A 63 -3.44 2.64 12.81
N GLY A 64 -4.74 2.78 13.08
CA GLY A 64 -5.52 3.97 12.72
C GLY A 64 -5.25 5.20 13.59
N THR A 65 -4.34 5.13 14.57
CA THR A 65 -4.06 6.27 15.47
C THR A 65 -3.18 7.34 14.83
N GLY A 66 -2.44 7.00 13.77
CA GLY A 66 -1.43 7.88 13.15
C GLY A 66 -0.16 8.05 13.97
N SER A 67 -0.06 7.42 15.14
CA SER A 67 1.11 7.51 16.03
C SER A 67 2.36 6.92 15.40
N ASN A 68 3.53 7.37 15.84
CA ASN A 68 4.82 6.79 15.47
C ASN A 68 5.25 5.83 16.60
N ASN A 69 5.11 4.54 16.36
CA ASN A 69 5.44 3.51 17.35
C ASN A 69 6.67 2.69 16.95
N VAL A 70 7.05 2.66 15.68
CA VAL A 70 8.25 1.97 15.20
C VAL A 70 9.50 2.68 15.72
N ILE A 71 10.39 1.92 16.38
CA ILE A 71 11.68 2.37 16.89
C ILE A 71 12.79 1.95 15.93
N ASP A 72 12.78 0.71 15.47
CA ASP A 72 13.72 0.15 14.51
C ASP A 72 12.97 -0.82 13.59
N GLU A 73 12.70 -0.37 12.38
CA GLU A 73 11.97 -1.16 11.37
C GLU A 73 12.75 -2.42 10.97
N TYR A 74 14.09 -2.31 10.82
CA TYR A 74 14.91 -3.43 10.40
C TYR A 74 14.91 -4.58 11.40
N LYS A 75 14.82 -4.25 12.70
CA LYS A 75 14.75 -5.22 13.79
C LYS A 75 13.33 -5.52 14.25
N ASN A 76 12.33 -4.90 13.62
CA ASN A 76 10.91 -4.99 14.02
C ASN A 76 10.68 -4.61 15.49
N ILE A 77 11.41 -3.57 15.97
CA ILE A 77 11.27 -3.06 17.32
C ILE A 77 10.29 -1.89 17.33
N HIS A 78 9.28 -1.96 18.19
CA HIS A 78 8.29 -0.90 18.39
C HIS A 78 8.06 -0.66 19.89
N LYS A 79 7.40 0.46 20.20
CA LYS A 79 7.11 0.84 21.59
C LYS A 79 6.30 -0.25 22.29
N PRO A 80 6.53 -0.50 23.59
CA PRO A 80 5.80 -1.55 24.34
C PRO A 80 4.27 -1.38 24.33
N ASN A 81 3.80 -0.12 24.27
CA ASN A 81 2.38 0.22 24.25
C ASN A 81 1.85 0.53 22.85
N ALA A 82 2.55 0.10 21.81
CA ALA A 82 2.08 0.28 20.44
C ALA A 82 0.73 -0.43 20.26
N PRO A 83 -0.25 0.23 19.60
CA PRO A 83 -1.55 -0.39 19.33
C PRO A 83 -1.41 -1.69 18.56
N THR A 84 -2.28 -2.65 18.85
CA THR A 84 -2.33 -3.94 18.13
C THR A 84 -2.87 -3.81 16.72
N GLY A 85 -3.40 -2.63 16.37
CA GLY A 85 -3.98 -2.37 15.06
C GLY A 85 -5.29 -3.09 14.79
N THR A 86 -5.93 -2.68 13.71
CA THR A 86 -7.12 -3.35 13.18
C THR A 86 -6.70 -4.41 12.18
N LYS A 87 -7.10 -5.65 12.42
CA LYS A 87 -6.88 -6.78 11.51
C LYS A 87 -7.89 -6.74 10.37
N VAL A 88 -7.42 -6.69 9.13
CA VAL A 88 -8.25 -6.72 7.92
C VAL A 88 -7.87 -7.92 7.07
N LEU A 89 -8.85 -8.78 6.79
CA LEU A 89 -8.72 -9.87 5.85
C LEU A 89 -9.41 -9.48 4.55
N LEU A 90 -8.69 -9.60 3.44
CA LEU A 90 -9.20 -9.29 2.11
C LEU A 90 -9.51 -10.59 1.37
N GLU A 91 -10.68 -10.67 0.77
CA GLU A 91 -11.00 -11.70 -0.22
C GLU A 91 -10.34 -11.41 -1.57
N VAL A 92 -10.37 -12.37 -2.47
CA VAL A 92 -9.79 -12.19 -3.83
C VAL A 92 -10.53 -11.07 -4.56
N GLY A 93 -9.81 -10.07 -5.01
CA GLY A 93 -10.35 -8.89 -5.68
C GLY A 93 -10.67 -7.72 -4.74
N ASP A 94 -10.64 -7.93 -3.43
CA ASP A 94 -10.80 -6.84 -2.47
C ASP A 94 -9.60 -5.91 -2.45
N MET A 95 -9.87 -4.63 -2.22
CA MET A 95 -8.87 -3.58 -2.05
C MET A 95 -9.04 -2.89 -0.71
N LEU A 96 -7.96 -2.73 0.04
CA LEU A 96 -7.89 -1.84 1.20
C LEU A 96 -7.17 -0.55 0.80
N VAL A 97 -7.82 0.58 1.02
CA VAL A 97 -7.26 1.93 0.78
C VAL A 97 -6.90 2.57 2.11
N TYR A 98 -5.71 3.13 2.21
CA TYR A 98 -5.21 3.74 3.44
C TYR A 98 -4.16 4.83 3.16
N SER A 99 -3.93 5.71 4.14
CA SER A 99 -2.86 6.71 4.10
C SER A 99 -1.54 6.03 4.46
N GLY A 100 -0.75 5.66 3.44
CA GLY A 100 0.47 4.87 3.64
C GLY A 100 1.54 5.61 4.45
N CYS A 101 1.66 6.94 4.27
CA CYS A 101 2.64 7.76 4.98
C CYS A 101 2.25 8.07 6.44
N GLU A 102 0.98 7.97 6.79
CA GLU A 102 0.47 8.39 8.09
C GLU A 102 0.19 7.22 9.02
N LEU A 103 -0.27 6.09 8.48
CA LEU A 103 -0.70 4.95 9.25
C LEU A 103 0.34 3.83 9.23
N GLU A 104 0.77 3.41 10.41
CA GLU A 104 1.61 2.23 10.52
C GLU A 104 0.81 0.99 10.13
N HIS A 105 1.40 0.15 9.29
CA HIS A 105 0.78 -1.06 8.81
C HIS A 105 1.79 -2.21 8.70
N TRP A 106 1.28 -3.44 8.80
CA TRP A 106 2.13 -4.64 8.78
C TRP A 106 1.33 -5.90 8.47
N ARG A 107 2.04 -6.98 8.22
CA ARG A 107 1.51 -8.34 8.16
C ARG A 107 2.41 -9.25 8.97
N GLU A 108 1.82 -10.04 9.85
CA GLU A 108 2.52 -11.07 10.62
C GLU A 108 3.14 -12.12 9.68
N PRO A 109 4.12 -12.94 10.16
CA PRO A 109 4.70 -13.99 9.35
C PRO A 109 3.64 -14.84 8.66
N PHE A 110 3.78 -14.99 7.35
CA PHE A 110 2.81 -15.74 6.54
C PHE A 110 2.94 -17.25 6.79
N ASP A 111 1.84 -17.89 7.16
CA ASP A 111 1.81 -19.32 7.42
C ASP A 111 1.24 -20.15 6.25
N GLY A 112 0.70 -19.50 5.22
CA GLY A 112 0.21 -20.15 4.01
C GLY A 112 1.32 -20.53 3.02
N ASN A 113 0.95 -21.10 1.88
CA ASN A 113 1.88 -21.50 0.84
C ASN A 113 2.22 -20.35 -0.10
N ILE A 114 1.19 -19.65 -0.59
CA ILE A 114 1.36 -18.52 -1.53
C ILE A 114 0.23 -17.50 -1.35
N CYS A 115 0.57 -16.21 -1.44
CA CYS A 115 -0.39 -15.10 -1.47
C CYS A 115 0.09 -14.05 -2.46
N GLY A 116 -0.74 -13.73 -3.46
CA GLY A 116 -0.46 -12.71 -4.47
C GLY A 116 -1.06 -11.36 -4.08
N GLN A 117 -0.24 -10.32 -4.05
CA GLN A 117 -0.67 -8.95 -3.74
C GLN A 117 -0.21 -7.96 -4.80
N VAL A 118 -1.03 -6.95 -5.06
CA VAL A 118 -0.66 -5.75 -5.82
C VAL A 118 -0.81 -4.53 -4.93
N PHE A 119 0.17 -3.66 -5.01
CA PHE A 119 0.18 -2.36 -4.33
C PHE A 119 0.11 -1.26 -5.39
N LEU A 120 -0.85 -0.35 -5.23
CA LEU A 120 -1.07 0.78 -6.11
C LEU A 120 -0.92 2.05 -5.27
N HIS A 121 -0.08 2.97 -5.72
CA HIS A 121 0.25 4.16 -4.94
C HIS A 121 -0.06 5.44 -5.71
N TYR A 122 -0.58 6.40 -4.98
CA TYR A 122 -1.03 7.69 -5.51
C TYR A 122 -0.66 8.81 -4.55
N ASN A 123 -0.55 10.02 -5.09
CA ASN A 123 -0.44 11.23 -4.28
C ASN A 123 -1.62 12.16 -4.54
N HIS A 124 -2.02 12.92 -3.52
CA HIS A 124 -3.03 13.96 -3.68
C HIS A 124 -2.45 15.11 -4.49
N VAL A 125 -3.13 15.54 -5.55
CA VAL A 125 -2.65 16.59 -6.49
C VAL A 125 -2.24 17.87 -5.78
N ASN A 126 -2.99 18.26 -4.76
CA ASN A 126 -2.73 19.46 -3.95
C ASN A 126 -2.03 19.12 -2.61
N GLY A 127 -1.57 17.89 -2.45
CA GLY A 127 -0.86 17.44 -1.25
C GLY A 127 0.62 17.86 -1.24
N PRO A 128 1.30 17.66 -0.10
CA PRO A 128 2.68 18.10 0.07
C PRO A 128 3.69 17.30 -0.75
N PHE A 129 3.28 16.18 -1.33
CA PHE A 129 4.17 15.22 -1.98
C PHE A 129 4.03 15.16 -3.51
N ALA A 130 2.98 15.78 -4.09
CA ALA A 130 2.60 15.60 -5.49
C ALA A 130 3.71 15.94 -6.49
N ASP A 131 4.29 17.10 -6.39
CA ASP A 131 5.26 17.62 -7.39
C ASP A 131 6.54 16.79 -7.45
N LYS A 132 7.01 16.33 -6.30
CA LYS A 132 8.28 15.61 -6.18
C LYS A 132 8.15 14.12 -6.52
N ASN A 133 6.95 13.55 -6.41
CA ASN A 133 6.74 12.11 -6.51
C ASN A 133 5.86 11.69 -7.70
N LYS A 134 5.53 12.61 -8.59
CA LYS A 134 4.79 12.27 -9.81
C LYS A 134 5.50 11.14 -10.55
N PHE A 135 4.77 10.06 -10.83
CA PHE A 135 5.30 8.82 -11.42
C PHE A 135 6.54 8.26 -10.69
N ASP A 136 6.63 8.51 -9.37
CA ASP A 136 7.77 8.12 -8.54
C ASP A 136 9.12 8.68 -9.04
N GLY A 137 9.11 9.97 -9.45
CA GLY A 137 10.27 10.68 -10.00
C GLY A 137 10.66 10.27 -11.43
N ARG A 138 9.89 9.41 -12.08
CA ARG A 138 10.10 9.02 -13.47
C ARG A 138 9.44 10.02 -14.44
N PRO A 139 9.96 10.15 -15.67
CA PRO A 139 9.38 11.08 -16.64
C PRO A 139 7.97 10.68 -17.11
N MET A 140 7.63 9.39 -17.05
CA MET A 140 6.34 8.84 -17.48
C MET A 140 6.08 7.48 -16.84
N LEU A 141 4.81 7.05 -16.89
CA LEU A 141 4.44 5.66 -16.62
C LEU A 141 4.79 4.78 -17.82
N GLY A 142 5.21 3.54 -17.56
CA GLY A 142 5.49 2.52 -18.58
C GLY A 142 4.23 1.87 -19.15
N LEU A 143 3.29 2.69 -19.65
CA LEU A 143 2.02 2.20 -20.19
C LEU A 143 2.21 1.63 -21.60
N PRO A 144 1.54 0.51 -21.94
CA PRO A 144 1.44 0.05 -23.31
C PRO A 144 0.78 1.09 -24.22
N SER A 145 1.14 1.12 -25.49
CA SER A 145 0.66 2.11 -26.47
C SER A 145 -0.88 2.15 -26.61
N PHE A 146 -1.56 1.04 -26.34
CA PHE A 146 -3.03 0.93 -26.40
C PHE A 146 -3.76 1.45 -25.15
N VAL A 147 -3.03 1.91 -24.13
CA VAL A 147 -3.60 2.44 -22.87
C VAL A 147 -3.48 3.98 -22.81
N LYS A 148 -2.91 4.59 -23.81
CA LYS A 148 -2.73 6.05 -23.90
C LYS A 148 -4.04 6.76 -24.18
#